data_939cfefdc785fe642f566a32a8a181a1
#
_entry.id   939cfefdc785fe642f566a32a8a181a1
#
_cell.length_a   1.000
_cell.length_b   1.000
_cell.length_c   1.000
_cell.angle_alpha   90.00
_cell.angle_beta   90.00
_cell.angle_gamma   90.00
#
_symmetry.space_group_name_H-M   'P 1'
#
loop_
_entity.id
_entity.type
_entity.pdbx_description
1 polymer ?
#
loop_
_entity_poly.entity_id
_entity_poly.type
_entity_poly.pdbx_seq_one_letter_code
_entity_poly.pdbx_strand_id
1 'polypeptide(L)'
;MIRAANNAAIAQNPAMAINASLCCSCGVCAEVCCQDISPKDVILHLKGILAKNKLRFTPDENKEYAPMEERKYRMISSSRWEDILGVKKFDAVPEFINERLMSQKVEIPMSGHIGAPSIPTVSVGDVVNEYDLIAVAAEGLSLPQYASISGKVTFVSKDKIVIEA
;
A
#
# COMPACT_ATOMS: atom_id res chain seq x y z
N MET A 1 0.59 -25.56 1.14
CA MET A 1 0.87 -24.64 2.25
C MET A 1 0.16 -25.03 3.55
N ILE A 2 -1.17 -25.19 3.59
CA ILE A 2 -1.90 -25.53 4.83
C ILE A 2 -1.44 -26.84 5.47
N ARG A 3 -1.26 -27.91 4.66
CA ARG A 3 -0.69 -29.17 5.15
C ARG A 3 0.73 -29.04 5.69
N ALA A 4 1.48 -28.08 5.16
CA ALA A 4 2.84 -27.82 5.58
C ALA A 4 2.90 -27.06 6.93
N ALA A 5 1.90 -26.27 7.27
CA ALA A 5 1.87 -25.50 8.52
C ALA A 5 1.87 -26.36 9.78
N ASN A 6 1.29 -27.56 9.68
CA ASN A 6 1.25 -28.55 10.77
C ASN A 6 2.45 -29.50 10.78
N ASN A 7 3.42 -29.30 9.90
CA ASN A 7 4.59 -30.17 9.79
C ASN A 7 5.76 -29.58 10.59
N ALA A 8 6.23 -30.31 11.58
CA ALA A 8 7.42 -29.95 12.36
C ALA A 8 8.67 -29.66 11.49
N ALA A 9 8.71 -30.20 10.24
CA ALA A 9 9.76 -29.91 9.28
C ALA A 9 9.88 -28.42 8.91
N ILE A 10 8.77 -27.63 8.94
CA ILE A 10 8.82 -26.20 8.68
C ILE A 10 9.52 -25.44 9.79
N ALA A 11 9.39 -25.88 11.06
CA ALA A 11 10.12 -25.29 12.16
C ALA A 11 11.63 -25.47 12.00
N GLN A 12 12.03 -26.58 11.40
CA GLN A 12 13.44 -26.92 11.12
C GLN A 12 13.95 -26.30 9.81
N ASN A 13 13.09 -26.17 8.80
CA ASN A 13 13.44 -25.59 7.49
C ASN A 13 12.34 -24.63 6.99
N PRO A 14 12.31 -23.37 7.45
CA PRO A 14 11.30 -22.39 7.04
C PRO A 14 11.26 -22.13 5.52
N ALA A 15 12.34 -22.36 4.80
CA ALA A 15 12.40 -22.18 3.33
C ALA A 15 11.38 -23.04 2.58
N MET A 16 10.93 -24.17 3.16
CA MET A 16 9.86 -25.00 2.58
C MET A 16 8.53 -24.24 2.42
N ALA A 17 8.32 -23.19 3.20
CA ALA A 17 7.12 -22.34 3.14
C ALA A 17 7.34 -21.03 2.37
N ILE A 18 8.44 -20.87 1.63
CA ILE A 18 8.87 -19.60 1.01
C ILE A 18 7.77 -18.94 0.16
N ASN A 19 6.93 -19.74 -0.51
CA ASN A 19 5.82 -19.25 -1.31
C ASN A 19 4.73 -18.53 -0.49
N ALA A 20 4.71 -18.69 0.84
CA ALA A 20 3.81 -17.91 1.70
C ALA A 20 4.12 -16.41 1.65
N SER A 21 5.37 -16.02 1.36
CA SER A 21 5.77 -14.62 1.21
C SER A 21 5.09 -13.92 0.03
N LEU A 22 4.59 -14.65 -0.98
CA LEU A 22 3.88 -14.13 -2.14
C LEU A 22 2.41 -13.79 -1.85
N CYS A 23 1.87 -14.17 -0.70
CA CYS A 23 0.48 -13.92 -0.37
C CYS A 23 0.25 -12.42 -0.13
N CYS A 24 -0.73 -11.82 -0.84
CA CYS A 24 -1.13 -10.42 -0.67
C CYS A 24 -2.10 -10.19 0.51
N SER A 25 -2.46 -11.24 1.24
CA SER A 25 -3.34 -11.19 2.42
C SER A 25 -4.76 -10.68 2.15
N CYS A 26 -5.27 -10.82 0.93
CA CYS A 26 -6.59 -10.32 0.52
C CYS A 26 -7.79 -10.99 1.22
N GLY A 27 -7.60 -12.15 1.87
CA GLY A 27 -8.65 -12.83 2.63
C GLY A 27 -9.60 -13.72 1.83
N VAL A 28 -9.65 -13.62 0.50
CA VAL A 28 -10.58 -14.38 -0.36
C VAL A 28 -10.59 -15.89 -0.06
N CYS A 29 -9.43 -16.48 0.22
CA CYS A 29 -9.32 -17.90 0.53
C CYS A 29 -10.03 -18.33 1.84
N ALA A 30 -10.20 -17.42 2.78
CA ALA A 30 -10.98 -17.65 3.99
C ALA A 30 -12.48 -17.54 3.71
N GLU A 31 -12.90 -16.47 3.00
CA GLU A 31 -14.29 -16.18 2.69
C GLU A 31 -14.97 -17.21 1.77
N VAL A 32 -14.21 -17.84 0.87
CA VAL A 32 -14.74 -18.87 -0.05
C VAL A 32 -14.53 -20.30 0.47
N CYS A 33 -14.01 -20.45 1.68
CA CYS A 33 -13.72 -21.78 2.23
C CYS A 33 -14.99 -22.50 2.64
N CYS A 34 -15.33 -23.61 1.97
CA CYS A 34 -16.49 -24.43 2.31
C CYS A 34 -16.34 -25.23 3.62
N GLN A 35 -15.16 -25.22 4.22
CA GLN A 35 -14.83 -25.91 5.48
C GLN A 35 -14.75 -24.96 6.67
N ASP A 36 -15.08 -23.69 6.48
CA ASP A 36 -15.02 -22.63 7.50
C ASP A 36 -13.65 -22.54 8.22
N ILE A 37 -12.59 -22.84 7.50
CA ILE A 37 -11.22 -22.63 7.96
C ILE A 37 -10.64 -21.35 7.37
N SER A 38 -9.67 -20.74 8.06
CA SER A 38 -9.00 -19.54 7.56
C SER A 38 -7.61 -19.86 7.00
N PRO A 39 -7.47 -20.19 5.70
CA PRO A 39 -6.16 -20.37 5.07
C PRO A 39 -5.29 -19.12 5.15
N LYS A 40 -5.91 -17.94 5.18
CA LYS A 40 -5.23 -16.66 5.33
C LYS A 40 -4.40 -16.63 6.61
N ASP A 41 -4.97 -17.01 7.75
CA ASP A 41 -4.28 -16.93 9.04
C ASP A 41 -3.08 -17.87 9.11
N VAL A 42 -3.22 -19.08 8.55
CA VAL A 42 -2.10 -20.02 8.40
C VAL A 42 -0.98 -19.44 7.55
N ILE A 43 -1.33 -18.82 6.42
CA ILE A 43 -0.33 -18.19 5.54
C ILE A 43 0.33 -16.99 6.21
N LEU A 44 -0.42 -16.17 6.96
CA LEU A 44 0.11 -15.04 7.71
C LEU A 44 1.08 -15.51 8.81
N HIS A 45 0.75 -16.58 9.51
CA HIS A 45 1.65 -17.20 10.49
C HIS A 45 2.96 -17.64 9.83
N LEU A 46 2.89 -18.32 8.69
CA LEU A 46 4.08 -18.72 7.92
C LEU A 46 4.90 -17.53 7.43
N LYS A 47 4.25 -16.45 6.97
CA LYS A 47 4.93 -15.19 6.62
C LYS A 47 5.69 -14.60 7.81
N GLY A 48 5.10 -14.65 9.00
CA GLY A 48 5.76 -14.22 10.23
C GLY A 48 7.04 -15.02 10.54
N ILE A 49 6.99 -16.35 10.36
CA ILE A 49 8.16 -17.21 10.52
C ILE A 49 9.24 -16.86 9.48
N LEU A 50 8.86 -16.69 8.21
CA LEU A 50 9.79 -16.33 7.14
C LEU A 50 10.45 -14.97 7.40
N ALA A 51 9.67 -13.98 7.84
CA ALA A 51 10.18 -12.65 8.15
C ALA A 51 11.22 -12.68 9.29
N LYS A 52 10.96 -13.44 10.36
CA LYS A 52 11.92 -13.63 11.47
C LYS A 52 13.24 -14.26 10.99
N ASN A 53 13.17 -15.14 9.99
CA ASN A 53 14.34 -15.80 9.40
C ASN A 53 14.93 -15.04 8.20
N LYS A 54 14.43 -13.81 7.89
CA LYS A 54 14.82 -12.99 6.74
C LYS A 54 14.71 -13.72 5.39
N LEU A 55 13.74 -14.63 5.29
CA LEU A 55 13.46 -15.41 4.09
C LEU A 55 12.27 -14.82 3.33
N ARG A 56 12.41 -14.68 2.02
CA ARG A 56 11.34 -14.30 1.10
C ARG A 56 11.57 -14.96 -0.25
N PHE A 57 10.50 -15.13 -1.02
CA PHE A 57 10.62 -15.55 -2.40
C PHE A 57 11.40 -14.49 -3.20
N THR A 58 12.41 -14.94 -3.92
CA THR A 58 13.16 -14.11 -4.87
C THR A 58 12.89 -14.67 -6.26
N PRO A 59 12.35 -13.87 -7.20
CA PRO A 59 12.17 -14.31 -8.57
C PRO A 59 13.51 -14.70 -9.21
N ASP A 60 13.49 -15.72 -10.03
CA ASP A 60 14.62 -16.05 -10.91
C ASP A 60 14.54 -15.12 -12.13
N GLU A 61 15.55 -14.28 -12.32
CA GLU A 61 15.63 -13.29 -13.40
C GLU A 61 15.66 -13.93 -14.80
N ASN A 62 16.06 -15.19 -14.90
CA ASN A 62 16.11 -15.95 -16.15
C ASN A 62 14.80 -16.68 -16.47
N LYS A 63 13.79 -16.59 -15.58
CA LYS A 63 12.53 -17.30 -15.73
C LYS A 63 11.40 -16.33 -16.02
N GLU A 64 10.70 -16.55 -17.11
CA GLU A 64 9.45 -15.87 -17.40
C GLU A 64 8.33 -16.41 -16.50
N TYR A 65 7.62 -15.51 -15.83
CA TYR A 65 6.48 -15.82 -14.96
C TYR A 65 5.20 -15.33 -15.63
N ALA A 66 4.38 -16.27 -16.10
CA ALA A 66 3.06 -16.00 -16.66
C ALA A 66 1.95 -16.53 -15.74
N PRO A 67 0.79 -15.87 -15.67
CA PRO A 67 -0.37 -16.44 -15.00
C PRO A 67 -0.81 -17.74 -15.67
N MET A 68 -1.15 -18.75 -14.87
CA MET A 68 -1.76 -19.97 -15.42
C MET A 68 -3.14 -19.66 -16.03
N GLU A 69 -3.51 -20.33 -17.12
CA GLU A 69 -4.80 -20.13 -17.79
C GLU A 69 -5.98 -20.39 -16.83
N GLU A 70 -5.84 -21.34 -15.93
CA GLU A 70 -6.85 -21.69 -14.94
C GLU A 70 -7.09 -20.61 -13.88
N ARG A 71 -6.28 -19.55 -13.85
CA ARG A 71 -6.47 -18.41 -12.93
C ARG A 71 -7.87 -17.82 -13.04
N LYS A 72 -8.41 -17.71 -14.25
CA LYS A 72 -9.74 -17.17 -14.52
C LYS A 72 -10.88 -17.92 -13.80
N TYR A 73 -10.69 -19.22 -13.53
CA TYR A 73 -11.67 -20.05 -12.82
C TYR A 73 -11.53 -19.97 -11.29
N ARG A 74 -10.52 -19.28 -10.78
CA ARG A 74 -10.24 -19.12 -9.35
C ARG A 74 -10.51 -17.68 -8.85
N MET A 75 -11.08 -16.85 -9.71
CA MET A 75 -11.42 -15.49 -9.36
C MET A 75 -12.83 -15.44 -8.77
N ILE A 76 -12.99 -14.61 -7.75
CA ILE A 76 -14.31 -14.21 -7.25
C ILE A 76 -14.79 -13.00 -8.03
N SER A 77 -16.09 -12.92 -8.37
CA SER A 77 -16.64 -11.73 -9.01
C SER A 77 -16.61 -10.53 -8.07
N SER A 78 -16.42 -9.32 -8.61
CA SER A 78 -16.42 -8.08 -7.83
C SER A 78 -17.72 -7.91 -7.06
N SER A 79 -18.88 -8.17 -7.70
CA SER A 79 -20.19 -8.07 -7.03
C SER A 79 -20.33 -8.99 -5.83
N ARG A 80 -19.83 -10.24 -5.91
CA ARG A 80 -19.84 -11.14 -4.75
C ARG A 80 -18.91 -10.64 -3.64
N TRP A 81 -17.78 -10.04 -4.02
CA TRP A 81 -16.85 -9.50 -3.06
C TRP A 81 -17.40 -8.27 -2.33
N GLU A 82 -18.11 -7.41 -3.05
CA GLU A 82 -18.85 -6.27 -2.51
C GLU A 82 -19.96 -6.70 -1.52
N ASP A 83 -20.69 -7.78 -1.84
CA ASP A 83 -21.68 -8.36 -0.96
C ASP A 83 -21.06 -8.87 0.34
N ILE A 84 -19.95 -9.62 0.26
CA ILE A 84 -19.22 -10.15 1.41
C ILE A 84 -18.69 -9.02 2.31
N LEU A 85 -18.17 -7.95 1.71
CA LEU A 85 -17.67 -6.78 2.44
C LEU A 85 -18.79 -5.87 2.95
N GLY A 86 -20.04 -6.08 2.53
CA GLY A 86 -21.18 -5.24 2.90
C GLY A 86 -21.14 -3.84 2.30
N VAL A 87 -20.32 -3.61 1.26
CA VAL A 87 -20.13 -2.29 0.61
C VAL A 87 -21.02 -2.08 -0.60
N LYS A 88 -21.65 -3.12 -1.14
CA LYS A 88 -22.48 -3.04 -2.35
C LYS A 88 -23.58 -1.98 -2.28
N LYS A 89 -24.15 -1.74 -1.10
CA LYS A 89 -25.15 -0.68 -0.90
C LYS A 89 -24.61 0.74 -1.11
N PHE A 90 -23.30 0.90 -1.14
CA PHE A 90 -22.62 2.17 -1.39
C PHE A 90 -22.05 2.26 -2.81
N ASP A 91 -22.26 1.21 -3.64
CA ASP A 91 -21.84 1.18 -5.03
C ASP A 91 -22.74 2.14 -5.84
N ALA A 92 -22.29 3.36 -5.95
CA ALA A 92 -22.90 4.41 -6.75
C ALA A 92 -21.82 5.00 -7.66
N VAL A 93 -22.21 5.32 -8.88
CA VAL A 93 -21.32 6.06 -9.79
C VAL A 93 -21.29 7.51 -9.33
N PRO A 94 -20.15 7.99 -8.78
CA PRO A 94 -20.07 9.38 -8.36
C PRO A 94 -20.10 10.29 -9.59
N GLU A 95 -20.84 11.40 -9.47
CA GLU A 95 -20.81 12.43 -10.49
C GLU A 95 -19.45 13.16 -10.44
N PHE A 96 -18.79 13.28 -11.57
CA PHE A 96 -17.55 14.04 -11.66
C PHE A 96 -17.89 15.54 -11.70
N ILE A 97 -17.59 16.24 -10.62
CA ILE A 97 -17.73 17.69 -10.53
C ILE A 97 -16.39 18.30 -10.94
N ASN A 98 -16.35 18.93 -12.11
CA ASN A 98 -15.14 19.61 -12.60
C ASN A 98 -15.01 21.01 -11.98
N GLU A 99 -15.07 21.09 -10.66
CA GLU A 99 -14.89 22.32 -9.92
C GLU A 99 -13.53 22.32 -9.24
N ARG A 100 -12.80 23.43 -9.38
CA ARG A 100 -11.55 23.62 -8.67
C ARG A 100 -11.83 24.12 -7.27
N LEU A 101 -11.46 23.35 -6.25
CA LEU A 101 -11.54 23.80 -4.87
C LEU A 101 -10.42 24.82 -4.61
N MET A 102 -10.83 26.04 -4.28
CA MET A 102 -9.92 27.12 -3.90
C MET A 102 -9.78 27.17 -2.39
N SER A 103 -8.55 27.17 -1.92
CA SER A 103 -8.23 27.33 -0.49
C SER A 103 -7.30 28.52 -0.30
N GLN A 104 -7.55 29.30 0.73
CA GLN A 104 -6.68 30.44 1.10
C GLN A 104 -5.48 29.99 1.93
N LYS A 105 -5.55 28.80 2.53
CA LYS A 105 -4.50 28.26 3.37
C LYS A 105 -4.44 26.75 3.20
N VAL A 106 -3.25 26.21 3.04
CA VAL A 106 -2.99 24.76 2.96
C VAL A 106 -1.87 24.35 3.90
N GLU A 107 -2.01 23.18 4.48
CA GLU A 107 -0.97 22.51 5.26
C GLU A 107 -0.53 21.26 4.51
N ILE A 108 0.71 21.20 4.09
CA ILE A 108 1.29 20.10 3.31
C ILE A 108 2.16 19.25 4.24
N PRO A 109 1.74 18.03 4.58
CA PRO A 109 2.52 17.16 5.46
C PRO A 109 3.76 16.62 4.73
N MET A 110 4.88 16.52 5.44
CA MET A 110 6.11 15.93 4.90
C MET A 110 6.08 14.40 4.91
N SER A 111 5.15 13.81 5.67
CA SER A 111 5.00 12.35 5.85
C SER A 111 3.55 11.92 5.54
N GLY A 112 3.13 12.01 4.29
CA GLY A 112 1.82 11.52 3.81
C GLY A 112 1.89 10.22 3.02
N HIS A 113 3.07 9.62 2.88
CA HIS A 113 3.35 8.42 2.07
C HIS A 113 4.10 7.36 2.89
N ILE A 114 4.21 6.15 2.34
CA ILE A 114 5.04 5.09 2.92
C ILE A 114 6.51 5.42 2.59
N GLY A 115 7.34 5.50 3.62
CA GLY A 115 8.78 5.77 3.47
C GLY A 115 9.27 6.90 4.36
N ALA A 116 10.45 7.43 4.07
CA ALA A 116 11.05 8.53 4.82
C ALA A 116 10.33 9.86 4.51
N PRO A 117 10.12 10.74 5.50
CA PRO A 117 9.56 12.07 5.28
C PRO A 117 10.38 12.87 4.28
N SER A 118 9.71 13.72 3.49
CA SER A 118 10.35 14.66 2.58
C SER A 118 11.12 15.73 3.35
N ILE A 119 12.17 16.27 2.75
CA ILE A 119 13.03 17.30 3.35
C ILE A 119 12.62 18.66 2.79
N PRO A 120 12.11 19.60 3.62
CA PRO A 120 11.76 20.95 3.18
C PRO A 120 12.95 21.68 2.54
N THR A 121 12.69 22.37 1.42
CA THR A 121 13.68 23.19 0.71
C THR A 121 13.37 24.68 0.72
N VAL A 122 12.18 25.04 1.18
CA VAL A 122 11.70 26.43 1.30
C VAL A 122 11.82 26.93 2.73
N SER A 123 11.86 28.25 2.88
CA SER A 123 11.93 28.97 4.16
C SER A 123 10.66 29.76 4.41
N VAL A 124 10.41 30.09 5.69
CA VAL A 124 9.31 30.99 6.05
C VAL A 124 9.54 32.36 5.41
N GLY A 125 8.54 32.83 4.69
CA GLY A 125 8.56 34.09 3.95
C GLY A 125 8.74 33.94 2.45
N ASP A 126 9.16 32.78 1.95
CA ASP A 126 9.28 32.52 0.52
C ASP A 126 7.92 32.62 -0.17
N VAL A 127 7.93 33.09 -1.40
CA VAL A 127 6.75 33.09 -2.28
C VAL A 127 6.91 31.94 -3.26
N VAL A 128 5.89 31.10 -3.32
CA VAL A 128 5.85 29.90 -4.19
C VAL A 128 4.64 29.97 -5.12
N ASN A 129 4.81 29.42 -6.31
CA ASN A 129 3.71 29.21 -7.24
C ASN A 129 3.16 27.79 -7.08
N GLU A 130 1.93 27.59 -7.51
CA GLU A 130 1.35 26.25 -7.62
C GLU A 130 2.25 25.35 -8.46
N TYR A 131 2.51 24.12 -7.97
CA TYR A 131 3.43 23.12 -8.51
C TYR A 131 4.93 23.39 -8.30
N ASP A 132 5.32 24.47 -7.62
CA ASP A 132 6.73 24.64 -7.25
C ASP A 132 7.17 23.56 -6.27
N LEU A 133 8.39 23.08 -6.40
CA LEU A 133 9.01 22.10 -5.50
C LEU A 133 9.28 22.75 -4.14
N ILE A 134 8.64 22.27 -3.09
CA ILE A 134 8.77 22.80 -1.72
C ILE A 134 9.51 21.85 -0.76
N ALA A 135 9.62 20.57 -1.13
CA ALA A 135 10.42 19.60 -0.39
C ALA A 135 10.95 18.52 -1.33
N VAL A 136 12.19 18.11 -1.13
CA VAL A 136 12.84 17.04 -1.89
C VAL A 136 12.65 15.69 -1.22
N ALA A 137 12.75 14.62 -1.99
CA ALA A 137 12.75 13.26 -1.45
C ALA A 137 13.98 13.05 -0.56
N ALA A 138 13.81 12.38 0.58
CA ALA A 138 14.90 11.89 1.40
C ALA A 138 15.58 10.68 0.75
N GLU A 139 16.70 10.24 1.31
CA GLU A 139 17.40 9.05 0.83
C GLU A 139 16.53 7.79 1.03
N GLY A 140 16.56 6.90 0.05
CA GLY A 140 15.76 5.66 0.03
C GLY A 140 14.36 5.86 -0.54
N LEU A 141 13.36 5.22 0.06
CA LEU A 141 11.96 5.36 -0.37
C LEU A 141 11.38 6.65 0.19
N SER A 142 11.21 7.64 -0.65
CA SER A 142 10.62 8.95 -0.32
C SER A 142 10.08 9.61 -1.60
N LEU A 143 9.23 10.62 -1.45
CA LEU A 143 8.66 11.39 -2.56
C LEU A 143 8.89 12.88 -2.34
N PRO A 144 9.10 13.68 -3.41
CA PRO A 144 9.11 15.14 -3.31
C PRO A 144 7.70 15.67 -3.04
N GLN A 145 7.60 16.90 -2.47
CA GLN A 145 6.34 17.60 -2.26
C GLN A 145 6.33 18.90 -3.05
N TYR A 146 5.15 19.24 -3.57
CA TYR A 146 4.92 20.42 -4.39
C TYR A 146 3.85 21.31 -3.77
N ALA A 147 3.93 22.61 -4.04
CA ALA A 147 2.93 23.58 -3.60
C ALA A 147 1.59 23.29 -4.29
N SER A 148 0.51 23.16 -3.54
CA SER A 148 -0.84 22.94 -4.07
C SER A 148 -1.60 24.23 -4.36
N ILE A 149 -1.10 25.37 -3.86
CA ILE A 149 -1.57 26.72 -4.16
C ILE A 149 -0.37 27.66 -4.33
N SER A 150 -0.57 28.75 -5.06
CA SER A 150 0.38 29.88 -5.05
C SER A 150 0.15 30.74 -3.81
N GLY A 151 1.24 31.19 -3.17
CA GLY A 151 1.14 32.00 -1.97
C GLY A 151 2.46 32.15 -1.24
N LYS A 152 2.37 32.63 0.00
CA LYS A 152 3.53 32.82 0.86
C LYS A 152 3.64 31.69 1.87
N VAL A 153 4.85 31.16 2.05
CA VAL A 153 5.16 30.18 3.09
C VAL A 153 5.14 30.86 4.45
N THR A 154 4.19 30.48 5.30
CA THR A 154 4.01 31.10 6.64
C THR A 154 4.60 30.24 7.76
N PHE A 155 4.78 28.96 7.52
CA PHE A 155 5.37 28.03 8.50
C PHE A 155 6.11 26.88 7.82
N VAL A 156 7.27 26.51 8.36
CA VAL A 156 8.06 25.36 7.92
C VAL A 156 8.54 24.56 9.13
N SER A 157 8.29 23.26 9.12
CA SER A 157 8.83 22.33 10.11
C SER A 157 9.25 21.02 9.43
N LYS A 158 9.79 20.08 10.19
CA LYS A 158 10.07 18.72 9.71
C LYS A 158 8.81 17.94 9.39
N ASP A 159 7.66 18.33 9.94
CA ASP A 159 6.41 17.60 9.82
C ASP A 159 5.49 18.18 8.75
N LYS A 160 5.53 19.50 8.54
CA LYS A 160 4.64 20.19 7.59
C LYS A 160 5.15 21.54 7.13
N ILE A 161 4.66 21.97 5.97
CA ILE A 161 4.78 23.32 5.42
C ILE A 161 3.38 23.93 5.33
N VAL A 162 3.24 25.21 5.67
CA VAL A 162 1.98 25.96 5.54
C VAL A 162 2.17 27.08 4.52
N ILE A 163 1.23 27.17 3.57
CA ILE A 163 1.19 28.18 2.52
C ILE A 163 -0.13 28.92 2.62
N GLU A 164 -0.08 30.24 2.56
CA GLU A 164 -1.24 31.14 2.53
C GLU A 164 -1.22 31.95 1.23
N ALA A 165 -2.38 31.95 0.52
CA ALA A 165 -2.57 32.66 -0.75
C ALA A 165 -2.61 34.17 -0.58
#